data_dde04d8a07ecfbb2a015be0d4afaf517
#
_entry.id   dde04d8a07ecfbb2a015be0d4afaf517
#
_cell.length_a   1.000
_cell.length_b   1.000
_cell.length_c   1.000
_cell.angle_alpha   90.00
_cell.angle_beta   90.00
_cell.angle_gamma   90.00
#
_symmetry.space_group_name_H-M   'P 1'
#
loop_
_entity.id
_entity.type
_entity.pdbx_description
1 polymer ?
#
loop_
_entity_poly.entity_id
_entity_poly.type
_entity_poly.pdbx_seq_one_letter_code
_entity_poly.pdbx_strand_id
1 'polypeptide(L)'
;ELLQILQGTALHPTMRKAEMLQALADRADLRQPYAAWHPHADEPVWQVTVGARCERLRLMFFGNLHQSWAEFVLADLGVFRYEAVPLDAASRAFQHQADVDTYLALSACRQALDAEGFDAAALLQALAAAHSATPWLEQRRARVLLRVGQACERAHDWPLAAQAYAASRAPGARHRHIRVLERMQCSDQALALAHQALAAPESEEEHQRVARMLPRLRRSLGQGGGPRRPALAPAVAALRMDVELPAPTPPQSVEHALRAHWHCAEAPVFYVENTLVNALFGLLCWPAIFAPLPGAFFHPFQSGPADLGAPDFVARRQALFDACLAELHDGRYRATILQRFEEKHGTQSPFVAWGALSAELLALALDCIPPAHLERLFARLLRDVQANRTGLPDLVRFWPGRPPGAERYALVEVKAPGDKLQDNQIRWLAYCVAQGIPVQVCHVQWCGPA
;
A
#
# COMPACT_ATOMS: atom_id res chain seq x y z
N GLU A 1 -37.10 -15.23 -2.64
CA GLU A 1 -36.85 -16.23 -1.57
C GLU A 1 -36.81 -15.56 -0.19
N LEU A 2 -35.83 -14.72 0.13
CA LEU A 2 -35.77 -14.01 1.44
C LEU A 2 -37.05 -13.23 1.76
N LEU A 3 -37.68 -12.58 0.77
CA LEU A 3 -38.95 -11.87 0.97
C LEU A 3 -40.12 -12.81 1.23
N GLN A 4 -40.13 -14.03 0.72
CA GLN A 4 -41.14 -15.04 1.02
C GLN A 4 -40.98 -15.60 2.44
N ILE A 5 -39.72 -15.81 2.87
CA ILE A 5 -39.41 -16.24 4.23
C ILE A 5 -39.79 -15.15 5.26
N LEU A 6 -39.71 -13.89 4.85
CA LEU A 6 -40.05 -12.72 5.71
C LEU A 6 -41.54 -12.38 5.78
N GLN A 7 -42.39 -13.04 4.95
CA GLN A 7 -43.84 -12.88 5.04
C GLN A 7 -44.34 -13.38 6.40
N GLY A 8 -44.75 -12.47 7.24
CA GLY A 8 -45.19 -12.76 8.62
C GLY A 8 -44.15 -12.40 9.71
N THR A 9 -42.97 -11.90 9.34
CA THR A 9 -42.02 -11.34 10.28
C THR A 9 -42.05 -9.79 10.24
N ALA A 10 -41.66 -9.13 11.33
CA ALA A 10 -41.63 -7.66 11.44
C ALA A 10 -40.52 -7.00 10.61
N LEU A 11 -39.90 -7.72 9.67
CA LEU A 11 -38.79 -7.26 8.84
C LEU A 11 -39.32 -6.56 7.59
N HIS A 12 -38.83 -5.36 7.34
CA HIS A 12 -39.33 -4.49 6.27
C HIS A 12 -38.71 -4.85 4.90
N PRO A 13 -39.50 -4.89 3.79
CA PRO A 13 -38.99 -5.23 2.44
C PRO A 13 -37.91 -4.31 1.90
N THR A 14 -37.73 -3.13 2.51
CA THR A 14 -36.70 -2.13 2.12
C THR A 14 -35.34 -2.34 2.79
N MET A 15 -35.20 -3.31 3.70
CA MET A 15 -33.93 -3.63 4.34
C MET A 15 -32.93 -4.20 3.33
N ARG A 16 -31.66 -3.90 3.51
CA ARG A 16 -30.60 -4.51 2.70
C ARG A 16 -30.47 -6.01 3.03
N LYS A 17 -30.07 -6.81 2.03
CA LYS A 17 -29.92 -8.27 2.18
C LYS A 17 -29.10 -8.67 3.42
N ALA A 18 -28.02 -7.94 3.71
CA ALA A 18 -27.16 -8.21 4.87
C ALA A 18 -27.90 -7.97 6.20
N GLU A 19 -28.68 -6.90 6.29
CA GLU A 19 -29.51 -6.57 7.47
C GLU A 19 -30.60 -7.61 7.69
N MET A 20 -31.24 -8.08 6.60
CA MET A 20 -32.23 -9.15 6.67
C MET A 20 -31.63 -10.47 7.16
N LEU A 21 -30.45 -10.84 6.65
CA LEU A 21 -29.74 -12.04 7.05
C LEU A 21 -29.32 -11.98 8.52
N GLN A 22 -28.84 -10.82 8.99
CA GLN A 22 -28.47 -10.62 10.39
C GLN A 22 -29.70 -10.72 11.30
N ALA A 23 -30.78 -10.04 10.96
CA ALA A 23 -32.01 -10.08 11.71
C ALA A 23 -32.61 -11.50 11.79
N LEU A 24 -32.46 -12.32 10.74
CA LEU A 24 -32.88 -13.74 10.78
C LEU A 24 -31.89 -14.58 11.63
N ALA A 25 -30.62 -14.29 11.61
CA ALA A 25 -29.62 -15.00 12.42
C ALA A 25 -29.82 -14.76 13.93
N ASP A 26 -30.26 -13.55 14.30
CA ASP A 26 -30.50 -13.14 15.69
C ASP A 26 -31.81 -13.77 16.28
N ARG A 27 -32.66 -14.33 15.45
CA ARG A 27 -33.91 -15.00 15.82
C ARG A 27 -33.70 -16.48 16.06
N ALA A 28 -33.40 -16.86 17.30
CA ALA A 28 -33.22 -18.27 17.68
C ALA A 28 -34.50 -19.12 17.49
N ASP A 29 -35.66 -18.52 17.60
CA ASP A 29 -36.96 -19.11 17.35
C ASP A 29 -37.21 -19.49 15.89
N LEU A 30 -36.44 -18.90 14.98
CA LEU A 30 -36.52 -19.18 13.55
C LEU A 30 -35.54 -20.27 13.08
N ARG A 31 -34.80 -20.92 14.00
CA ARG A 31 -33.93 -22.06 13.68
C ARG A 31 -34.78 -23.30 13.40
N GLN A 32 -35.01 -23.57 12.14
CA GLN A 32 -35.79 -24.71 11.68
C GLN A 32 -35.19 -25.32 10.41
N PRO A 33 -35.53 -26.57 10.06
CA PRO A 33 -35.06 -27.20 8.83
C PRO A 33 -35.44 -26.39 7.59
N TYR A 34 -34.62 -26.46 6.54
CA TYR A 34 -34.83 -25.74 5.28
C TYR A 34 -36.24 -26.00 4.68
N ALA A 35 -36.70 -27.23 4.73
CA ALA A 35 -38.04 -27.63 4.25
C ALA A 35 -39.18 -26.88 4.99
N ALA A 36 -38.97 -26.43 6.21
CA ALA A 36 -39.96 -25.63 6.95
C ALA A 36 -39.98 -24.16 6.46
N TRP A 37 -38.84 -23.64 5.97
CA TRP A 37 -38.77 -22.33 5.34
C TRP A 37 -39.28 -22.31 3.89
N HIS A 38 -39.12 -23.42 3.18
CA HIS A 38 -39.44 -23.53 1.76
C HIS A 38 -40.18 -24.84 1.50
N PRO A 39 -41.42 -25.01 1.95
CA PRO A 39 -42.17 -26.28 1.84
C PRO A 39 -42.50 -26.71 0.42
N HIS A 40 -42.34 -25.81 -0.55
CA HIS A 40 -42.57 -26.07 -1.99
C HIS A 40 -41.29 -26.13 -2.82
N ALA A 41 -40.12 -26.14 -2.18
CA ALA A 41 -38.85 -26.30 -2.91
C ALA A 41 -38.59 -27.78 -3.20
N ASP A 42 -38.65 -28.16 -4.47
CA ASP A 42 -38.27 -29.52 -4.94
C ASP A 42 -36.75 -29.69 -5.00
N GLU A 43 -35.98 -28.63 -4.67
CA GLU A 43 -34.53 -28.65 -4.75
C GLU A 43 -33.92 -29.24 -3.48
N PRO A 44 -33.04 -30.26 -3.61
CA PRO A 44 -32.36 -30.81 -2.44
C PRO A 44 -31.31 -29.83 -1.91
N VAL A 45 -31.27 -29.68 -0.59
CA VAL A 45 -30.21 -28.95 0.10
C VAL A 45 -29.05 -29.89 0.42
N TRP A 46 -27.89 -29.56 -0.14
CA TRP A 46 -26.64 -30.34 0.08
C TRP A 46 -25.75 -29.67 1.10
N GLN A 47 -25.32 -30.41 2.10
CA GLN A 47 -24.29 -29.96 3.03
C GLN A 47 -22.92 -30.46 2.56
N VAL A 48 -21.99 -29.53 2.32
CA VAL A 48 -20.62 -29.85 1.95
C VAL A 48 -19.86 -30.36 3.18
N THR A 49 -19.69 -31.68 3.31
CA THR A 49 -19.00 -32.31 4.45
C THR A 49 -17.49 -32.16 4.40
N VAL A 50 -16.92 -31.89 3.23
CA VAL A 50 -15.46 -31.73 3.02
C VAL A 50 -15.02 -30.26 2.97
N GLY A 51 -15.90 -29.33 3.31
CA GLY A 51 -15.66 -27.87 3.19
C GLY A 51 -14.36 -27.42 3.84
N ALA A 52 -14.08 -27.86 5.06
CA ALA A 52 -12.84 -27.53 5.78
C ALA A 52 -11.57 -28.02 5.04
N ARG A 53 -11.62 -29.16 4.37
CA ARG A 53 -10.48 -29.65 3.55
C ARG A 53 -10.33 -28.81 2.29
N CYS A 54 -11.43 -28.46 1.64
CA CYS A 54 -11.41 -27.60 0.45
C CYS A 54 -10.85 -26.20 0.80
N GLU A 55 -11.21 -25.63 1.94
CA GLU A 55 -10.66 -24.36 2.41
C GLU A 55 -9.15 -24.43 2.65
N ARG A 56 -8.66 -25.52 3.25
CA ARG A 56 -7.21 -25.73 3.43
C ARG A 56 -6.47 -25.83 2.09
N LEU A 57 -7.00 -26.61 1.14
CA LEU A 57 -6.41 -26.73 -0.20
C LEU A 57 -6.43 -25.40 -0.94
N ARG A 58 -7.55 -24.66 -0.86
CA ARG A 58 -7.67 -23.31 -1.44
C ARG A 58 -6.66 -22.35 -0.83
N LEU A 59 -6.49 -22.36 0.48
CA LEU A 59 -5.48 -21.58 1.18
C LEU A 59 -4.06 -21.92 0.73
N MET A 60 -3.73 -23.21 0.66
CA MET A 60 -2.40 -23.65 0.22
C MET A 60 -2.11 -23.25 -1.22
N PHE A 61 -3.12 -23.21 -2.08
CA PHE A 61 -2.99 -22.80 -3.46
C PHE A 61 -2.88 -21.26 -3.60
N PHE A 62 -3.84 -20.50 -3.07
CA PHE A 62 -3.89 -19.06 -3.26
C PHE A 62 -3.08 -18.24 -2.25
N GLY A 63 -2.65 -18.83 -1.13
CA GLY A 63 -2.01 -18.13 -0.03
C GLY A 63 -2.95 -17.19 0.74
N ASN A 64 -4.24 -17.23 0.43
CA ASN A 64 -5.30 -16.44 1.08
C ASN A 64 -6.67 -17.10 0.91
N LEU A 65 -7.68 -16.61 1.64
CA LEU A 65 -9.04 -17.15 1.65
C LEU A 65 -10.06 -16.31 0.86
N HIS A 66 -9.64 -15.26 0.17
CA HIS A 66 -10.55 -14.37 -0.57
C HIS A 66 -10.44 -14.49 -2.08
N GLN A 67 -9.32 -14.99 -2.60
CA GLN A 67 -9.21 -15.27 -4.03
C GLN A 67 -10.06 -16.47 -4.45
N SER A 68 -10.52 -16.43 -5.69
CA SER A 68 -11.32 -17.48 -6.31
C SER A 68 -10.65 -17.97 -7.58
N TRP A 69 -11.29 -18.91 -8.27
CA TRP A 69 -10.83 -19.42 -9.57
C TRP A 69 -11.01 -18.42 -10.73
N ALA A 70 -11.54 -17.21 -10.45
CA ALA A 70 -11.74 -16.20 -11.48
C ALA A 70 -10.42 -15.76 -12.14
N GLU A 71 -9.34 -15.61 -11.36
CA GLU A 71 -8.02 -15.28 -11.89
C GLU A 71 -7.49 -16.34 -12.85
N PHE A 72 -7.81 -17.59 -12.58
CA PHE A 72 -7.47 -18.71 -13.47
C PHE A 72 -8.16 -18.57 -14.82
N VAL A 73 -9.47 -18.35 -14.80
CA VAL A 73 -10.29 -18.17 -16.01
C VAL A 73 -9.84 -16.93 -16.79
N LEU A 74 -9.59 -15.82 -16.10
CA LEU A 74 -9.13 -14.59 -16.73
C LEU A 74 -7.73 -14.72 -17.36
N ALA A 75 -6.87 -15.55 -16.78
CA ALA A 75 -5.56 -15.87 -17.37
C ALA A 75 -5.71 -16.78 -18.60
N ASP A 76 -6.56 -17.80 -18.53
CA ASP A 76 -6.84 -18.72 -19.63
C ASP A 76 -7.48 -18.00 -20.83
N LEU A 77 -8.36 -17.05 -20.56
CA LEU A 77 -8.95 -16.16 -21.57
C LEU A 77 -7.98 -15.09 -22.11
N GLY A 78 -6.75 -15.02 -21.60
CA GLY A 78 -5.75 -14.03 -22.02
C GLY A 78 -6.04 -12.59 -21.56
N VAL A 79 -7.02 -12.38 -20.65
CA VAL A 79 -7.35 -11.05 -20.11
C VAL A 79 -6.22 -10.55 -19.20
N PHE A 80 -5.65 -11.46 -18.39
CA PHE A 80 -4.48 -11.16 -17.54
C PHE A 80 -3.31 -12.07 -17.91
N ARG A 81 -2.15 -11.47 -18.04
CA ARG A 81 -0.88 -12.18 -18.21
C ARG A 81 -0.07 -12.03 -16.92
N TYR A 82 0.42 -13.14 -16.39
CA TYR A 82 1.23 -13.18 -15.17
C TYR A 82 2.66 -13.59 -15.47
N GLU A 83 3.59 -13.19 -14.61
CA GLU A 83 4.97 -13.64 -14.69
C GLU A 83 5.06 -15.12 -14.30
N ALA A 84 5.80 -15.89 -15.10
CA ALA A 84 6.06 -17.30 -14.82
C ALA A 84 7.15 -17.42 -13.74
N VAL A 85 6.72 -17.58 -12.48
CA VAL A 85 7.65 -17.78 -11.35
C VAL A 85 7.70 -19.28 -11.02
N PRO A 86 8.92 -19.89 -10.92
CA PRO A 86 9.07 -21.27 -10.48
C PRO A 86 8.48 -21.49 -9.08
N LEU A 87 7.63 -22.51 -8.94
CA LEU A 87 7.01 -22.91 -7.67
C LEU A 87 7.47 -24.31 -7.30
N ASP A 88 8.60 -24.40 -6.63
CA ASP A 88 9.18 -25.66 -6.14
C ASP A 88 8.97 -25.85 -4.64
N ALA A 89 9.50 -26.96 -4.10
CA ALA A 89 9.37 -27.27 -2.68
C ALA A 89 10.07 -26.24 -1.78
N ALA A 90 11.16 -25.61 -2.26
CA ALA A 90 11.92 -24.64 -1.49
C ALA A 90 11.25 -23.26 -1.45
N SER A 91 10.55 -22.89 -2.54
CA SER A 91 9.84 -21.60 -2.64
C SER A 91 8.44 -21.59 -2.02
N ARG A 92 7.87 -22.76 -1.67
CA ARG A 92 6.55 -22.84 -1.06
C ARG A 92 6.44 -22.02 0.23
N ALA A 93 5.32 -21.34 0.38
CA ALA A 93 5.07 -20.52 1.56
C ALA A 93 4.74 -21.37 2.80
N PHE A 94 3.94 -22.42 2.63
CA PHE A 94 3.58 -23.35 3.70
C PHE A 94 4.53 -24.55 3.64
N GLN A 95 5.45 -24.63 4.58
CA GLN A 95 6.41 -25.73 4.69
C GLN A 95 5.89 -26.86 5.59
N HIS A 96 5.03 -26.54 6.56
CA HIS A 96 4.49 -27.44 7.55
C HIS A 96 2.98 -27.26 7.71
N GLN A 97 2.30 -28.31 8.17
CA GLN A 97 0.87 -28.23 8.49
C GLN A 97 0.58 -27.14 9.53
N ALA A 98 1.47 -26.95 10.50
CA ALA A 98 1.36 -25.92 11.52
C ALA A 98 1.28 -24.49 10.94
N ASP A 99 1.92 -24.23 9.79
CA ASP A 99 1.81 -22.93 9.10
C ASP A 99 0.39 -22.67 8.61
N VAL A 100 -0.25 -23.72 8.05
CA VAL A 100 -1.65 -23.65 7.58
C VAL A 100 -2.59 -23.42 8.76
N ASP A 101 -2.39 -24.16 9.86
CA ASP A 101 -3.21 -24.03 11.06
C ASP A 101 -3.08 -22.64 11.70
N THR A 102 -1.85 -22.13 11.80
CA THR A 102 -1.59 -20.75 12.27
C THR A 102 -2.26 -19.72 11.37
N TYR A 103 -2.15 -19.86 10.04
CA TYR A 103 -2.81 -18.94 9.11
C TYR A 103 -4.31 -18.91 9.32
N LEU A 104 -4.95 -20.09 9.45
CA LEU A 104 -6.39 -20.20 9.66
C LEU A 104 -6.81 -19.56 11.00
N ALA A 105 -6.04 -19.79 12.07
CA ALA A 105 -6.29 -19.15 13.37
C ALA A 105 -6.20 -17.61 13.27
N LEU A 106 -5.16 -17.08 12.62
CA LEU A 106 -5.03 -15.64 12.37
C LEU A 106 -6.15 -15.07 11.50
N SER A 107 -6.64 -15.86 10.53
CA SER A 107 -7.76 -15.48 9.68
C SER A 107 -9.07 -15.43 10.47
N ALA A 108 -9.30 -16.42 11.35
CA ALA A 108 -10.46 -16.42 12.25
C ALA A 108 -10.45 -15.23 13.21
N CYS A 109 -9.30 -14.89 13.81
CA CYS A 109 -9.15 -13.68 14.63
C CYS A 109 -9.48 -12.41 13.83
N ARG A 110 -9.05 -12.33 12.57
CA ARG A 110 -9.36 -11.19 11.71
C ARG A 110 -10.86 -11.10 11.40
N GLN A 111 -11.52 -12.22 11.09
CA GLN A 111 -12.95 -12.25 10.80
C GLN A 111 -13.79 -11.88 12.03
N ALA A 112 -13.35 -12.34 13.22
CA ALA A 112 -14.01 -12.00 14.48
C ALA A 112 -14.00 -10.49 14.78
N LEU A 113 -13.03 -9.72 14.25
CA LEU A 113 -13.02 -8.25 14.37
C LEU A 113 -14.14 -7.55 13.58
N ASP A 114 -14.68 -8.21 12.57
CA ASP A 114 -15.76 -7.66 11.72
C ASP A 114 -17.15 -7.97 12.31
N ALA A 115 -17.22 -8.78 13.39
CA ALA A 115 -18.45 -9.08 14.10
C ALA A 115 -18.84 -7.96 15.07
N GLU A 116 -20.13 -7.68 15.20
CA GLU A 116 -20.62 -6.76 16.23
C GLU A 116 -20.32 -7.31 17.63
N GLY A 117 -19.78 -6.45 18.50
CA GLY A 117 -19.49 -6.82 19.89
C GLY A 117 -18.30 -7.79 20.05
N PHE A 118 -17.27 -7.70 19.18
CA PHE A 118 -16.09 -8.56 19.29
C PHE A 118 -15.42 -8.45 20.67
N ASP A 119 -14.97 -9.59 21.21
CA ASP A 119 -14.20 -9.65 22.45
C ASP A 119 -12.71 -9.42 22.18
N ALA A 120 -12.25 -8.19 22.42
CA ALA A 120 -10.86 -7.81 22.18
C ALA A 120 -9.87 -8.54 23.10
N ALA A 121 -10.25 -8.84 24.34
CA ALA A 121 -9.39 -9.55 25.30
C ALA A 121 -9.19 -11.00 24.86
N ALA A 122 -10.26 -11.71 24.48
CA ALA A 122 -10.19 -13.06 23.92
C ALA A 122 -9.35 -13.09 22.63
N LEU A 123 -9.51 -12.08 21.74
CA LEU A 123 -8.70 -12.00 20.52
C LEU A 123 -7.21 -11.79 20.80
N LEU A 124 -6.85 -10.94 21.77
CA LEU A 124 -5.45 -10.74 22.15
C LEU A 124 -4.85 -12.03 22.73
N GLN A 125 -5.60 -12.77 23.53
CA GLN A 125 -5.17 -14.06 24.06
C GLN A 125 -4.99 -15.10 22.96
N ALA A 126 -5.92 -15.20 22.00
CA ALA A 126 -5.82 -16.08 20.85
C ALA A 126 -4.60 -15.72 19.96
N LEU A 127 -4.35 -14.43 19.74
CA LEU A 127 -3.20 -13.96 18.97
C LEU A 127 -1.87 -14.18 19.70
N ALA A 128 -1.85 -14.15 21.03
CA ALA A 128 -0.67 -14.52 21.81
C ALA A 128 -0.35 -16.01 21.66
N ALA A 129 -1.37 -16.89 21.60
CA ALA A 129 -1.19 -18.33 21.38
C ALA A 129 -0.80 -18.66 19.92
N ALA A 130 -1.17 -17.83 18.94
CA ALA A 130 -0.90 -18.04 17.52
C ALA A 130 0.49 -17.54 17.07
N HIS A 131 1.49 -17.58 17.95
CA HIS A 131 2.88 -17.24 17.63
C HIS A 131 3.47 -18.27 16.65
N SER A 132 4.27 -17.81 15.68
CA SER A 132 4.91 -18.66 14.69
C SER A 132 6.39 -18.31 14.51
N ALA A 133 7.23 -19.33 14.32
CA ALA A 133 8.62 -19.14 13.92
C ALA A 133 8.75 -18.69 12.45
N THR A 134 7.69 -18.84 11.66
CA THR A 134 7.67 -18.48 10.24
C THR A 134 7.50 -16.96 10.07
N PRO A 135 8.49 -16.24 9.53
CA PRO A 135 8.51 -14.76 9.55
C PRO A 135 7.29 -14.11 8.91
N TRP A 136 6.79 -14.61 7.78
CA TRP A 136 5.65 -14.03 7.10
C TRP A 136 4.31 -14.24 7.85
N LEU A 137 4.19 -15.34 8.63
CA LEU A 137 3.07 -15.55 9.54
C LEU A 137 3.13 -14.59 10.74
N GLU A 138 4.32 -14.36 11.30
CA GLU A 138 4.50 -13.35 12.35
C GLU A 138 4.17 -11.94 11.86
N GLN A 139 4.54 -11.59 10.64
CA GLN A 139 4.12 -10.31 10.04
C GLN A 139 2.60 -10.24 9.87
N ARG A 140 1.95 -11.36 9.50
CA ARG A 140 0.50 -11.43 9.44
C ARG A 140 -0.13 -11.25 10.82
N ARG A 141 0.40 -11.94 11.84
CA ARG A 141 -0.03 -11.78 13.24
C ARG A 141 0.10 -10.32 13.71
N ALA A 142 1.22 -9.70 13.44
CA ALA A 142 1.46 -8.30 13.77
C ALA A 142 0.43 -7.36 13.13
N ARG A 143 0.04 -7.61 11.86
CA ARG A 143 -1.01 -6.83 11.18
C ARG A 143 -2.40 -7.06 11.79
N VAL A 144 -2.72 -8.26 12.25
CA VAL A 144 -3.99 -8.53 12.96
C VAL A 144 -4.00 -7.80 14.31
N LEU A 145 -2.91 -7.86 15.09
CA LEU A 145 -2.75 -7.11 16.33
C LEU A 145 -2.93 -5.59 16.12
N LEU A 146 -2.32 -5.04 15.06
CA LEU A 146 -2.52 -3.63 14.69
C LEU A 146 -4.00 -3.31 14.46
N ARG A 147 -4.75 -4.19 13.80
CA ARG A 147 -6.20 -4.01 13.56
C ARG A 147 -7.02 -4.13 14.84
N VAL A 148 -6.68 -5.05 15.74
CA VAL A 148 -7.29 -5.13 17.08
C VAL A 148 -7.11 -3.81 17.80
N GLY A 149 -5.88 -3.30 17.85
CA GLY A 149 -5.60 -1.99 18.46
C GLY A 149 -6.41 -0.85 17.83
N GLN A 150 -6.57 -0.83 16.51
CA GLN A 150 -7.39 0.16 15.82
C GLN A 150 -8.90 0.01 16.14
N ALA A 151 -9.38 -1.19 16.31
CA ALA A 151 -10.77 -1.45 16.69
C ALA A 151 -11.05 -1.00 18.14
N CYS A 152 -10.14 -1.34 19.07
CA CYS A 152 -10.20 -0.86 20.47
C CYS A 152 -10.08 0.67 20.54
N GLU A 153 -9.21 1.30 19.74
CA GLU A 153 -9.08 2.76 19.67
C GLU A 153 -10.41 3.42 19.22
N ARG A 154 -11.12 2.82 18.25
CA ARG A 154 -12.45 3.29 17.83
C ARG A 154 -13.53 3.09 18.89
N ALA A 155 -13.43 2.00 19.65
CA ALA A 155 -14.31 1.71 20.79
C ALA A 155 -13.96 2.50 22.06
N HIS A 156 -12.92 3.33 22.03
CA HIS A 156 -12.37 4.06 23.17
C HIS A 156 -11.85 3.16 24.31
N ASP A 157 -11.55 1.88 24.03
CA ASP A 157 -10.88 0.98 24.96
C ASP A 157 -9.37 1.17 24.88
N TRP A 158 -8.90 2.20 25.53
CA TRP A 158 -7.48 2.59 25.50
C TRP A 158 -6.52 1.55 26.08
N PRO A 159 -6.85 0.86 27.22
CA PRO A 159 -6.00 -0.19 27.77
C PRO A 159 -5.77 -1.34 26.81
N LEU A 160 -6.81 -1.91 26.20
CA LEU A 160 -6.67 -2.99 25.25
C LEU A 160 -6.03 -2.53 23.93
N ALA A 161 -6.28 -1.29 23.50
CA ALA A 161 -5.58 -0.69 22.37
C ALA A 161 -4.08 -0.59 22.63
N ALA A 162 -3.64 -0.11 23.81
CA ALA A 162 -2.24 -0.05 24.19
C ALA A 162 -1.58 -1.43 24.21
N GLN A 163 -2.24 -2.43 24.78
CA GLN A 163 -1.78 -3.82 24.81
C GLN A 163 -1.60 -4.39 23.39
N ALA A 164 -2.58 -4.18 22.52
CA ALA A 164 -2.52 -4.64 21.13
C ALA A 164 -1.35 -4.00 20.36
N TYR A 165 -1.16 -2.69 20.50
CA TYR A 165 -0.08 -1.98 19.83
C TYR A 165 1.30 -2.34 20.38
N ALA A 166 1.41 -2.54 21.70
CA ALA A 166 2.66 -2.99 22.35
C ALA A 166 3.09 -4.39 21.85
N ALA A 167 2.12 -5.28 21.58
CA ALA A 167 2.39 -6.62 21.06
C ALA A 167 2.61 -6.64 19.53
N SER A 168 2.22 -5.58 18.81
CA SER A 168 2.32 -5.51 17.36
C SER A 168 3.68 -4.96 16.92
N ARG A 169 4.35 -5.68 16.01
CA ARG A 169 5.54 -5.20 15.30
C ARG A 169 5.19 -4.74 13.86
N ALA A 170 3.91 -4.52 13.56
CA ALA A 170 3.51 -4.01 12.26
C ALA A 170 3.92 -2.54 12.10
N PRO A 171 4.36 -2.12 10.91
CA PRO A 171 4.63 -0.71 10.63
C PRO A 171 3.44 0.16 11.04
N GLY A 172 3.73 1.23 11.75
CA GLY A 172 2.72 2.17 12.24
C GLY A 172 2.04 1.79 13.56
N ALA A 173 2.32 0.65 14.18
CA ALA A 173 1.81 0.31 15.51
C ALA A 173 2.40 1.22 16.59
N ARG A 174 3.71 1.47 16.55
CA ARG A 174 4.44 2.20 17.59
C ARG A 174 3.97 3.65 17.74
N HIS A 175 3.78 4.39 16.66
CA HIS A 175 3.27 5.77 16.73
C HIS A 175 1.82 5.82 17.26
N ARG A 176 0.99 4.80 16.94
CA ARG A 176 -0.36 4.69 17.49
C ARG A 176 -0.33 4.36 18.98
N HIS A 177 0.60 3.51 19.42
CA HIS A 177 0.82 3.23 20.83
C HIS A 177 1.14 4.52 21.61
N ILE A 178 2.04 5.36 21.08
CA ILE A 178 2.35 6.67 21.68
C ILE A 178 1.08 7.53 21.81
N ARG A 179 0.22 7.57 20.78
CA ARG A 179 -1.03 8.33 20.83
C ARG A 179 -2.00 7.79 21.89
N VAL A 180 -2.10 6.47 22.02
CA VAL A 180 -2.99 5.84 23.00
C VAL A 180 -2.48 6.11 24.41
N LEU A 181 -1.17 5.99 24.68
CA LEU A 181 -0.56 6.35 25.95
C LEU A 181 -0.82 7.83 26.31
N GLU A 182 -0.74 8.74 25.33
CA GLU A 182 -1.10 10.15 25.51
C GLU A 182 -2.58 10.30 25.92
N ARG A 183 -3.51 9.55 25.29
CA ARG A 183 -4.93 9.54 25.64
C ARG A 183 -5.21 9.00 27.05
N MET A 184 -4.41 8.03 27.49
CA MET A 184 -4.45 7.46 28.84
C MET A 184 -3.78 8.36 29.89
N GLN A 185 -3.27 9.53 29.50
CA GLN A 185 -2.49 10.44 30.35
C GLN A 185 -1.18 9.83 30.89
N CYS A 186 -0.68 8.77 30.26
CA CYS A 186 0.60 8.15 30.55
C CYS A 186 1.74 8.89 29.83
N SER A 187 1.86 10.21 30.09
CA SER A 187 2.72 11.12 29.30
C SER A 187 4.20 10.75 29.39
N ASP A 188 4.69 10.25 30.52
CA ASP A 188 6.10 9.80 30.68
C ASP A 188 6.40 8.61 29.78
N GLN A 189 5.53 7.60 29.75
CA GLN A 189 5.68 6.43 28.89
C GLN A 189 5.58 6.81 27.41
N ALA A 190 4.63 7.69 27.05
CA ALA A 190 4.46 8.19 25.69
C ALA A 190 5.72 8.94 25.22
N LEU A 191 6.31 9.79 26.09
CA LEU A 191 7.54 10.54 25.76
C LEU A 191 8.76 9.61 25.63
N ALA A 192 8.91 8.64 26.53
CA ALA A 192 9.99 7.66 26.47
C ALA A 192 9.93 6.84 25.16
N LEU A 193 8.73 6.34 24.79
CA LEU A 193 8.53 5.60 23.56
C LEU A 193 8.75 6.49 22.33
N ALA A 194 8.35 7.77 22.37
CA ALA A 194 8.61 8.73 21.30
C ALA A 194 10.10 8.98 21.08
N HIS A 195 10.89 9.09 22.16
CA HIS A 195 12.34 9.22 22.05
C HIS A 195 12.98 7.97 21.44
N GLN A 196 12.55 6.77 21.85
CA GLN A 196 13.01 5.52 21.24
C GLN A 196 12.70 5.47 19.74
N ALA A 197 11.47 5.86 19.36
CA ALA A 197 11.05 5.89 17.95
C ALA A 197 11.86 6.90 17.11
N LEU A 198 12.25 8.04 17.68
CA LEU A 198 13.10 9.02 17.00
C LEU A 198 14.57 8.60 16.91
N ALA A 199 15.07 7.87 17.90
CA ALA A 199 16.44 7.36 17.91
C ALA A 199 16.64 6.20 16.91
N ALA A 200 15.61 5.36 16.73
CA ALA A 200 15.60 4.24 15.79
C ALA A 200 14.23 4.15 15.08
N PRO A 201 13.96 5.02 14.12
CA PRO A 201 12.67 5.03 13.42
C PRO A 201 12.52 3.82 12.52
N GLU A 202 11.32 3.22 12.51
CA GLU A 202 10.95 2.12 11.60
C GLU A 202 10.85 2.61 10.15
N SER A 203 10.50 3.89 9.95
CA SER A 203 10.37 4.53 8.65
C SER A 203 10.51 6.05 8.76
N GLU A 204 10.74 6.72 7.63
CA GLU A 204 10.70 8.20 7.56
C GLU A 204 9.33 8.75 7.94
N GLU A 205 8.26 8.01 7.64
CA GLU A 205 6.89 8.37 8.00
C GLU A 205 6.70 8.36 9.52
N GLU A 206 7.17 7.33 10.21
CA GLU A 206 7.13 7.26 11.67
C GLU A 206 7.92 8.42 12.29
N HIS A 207 9.15 8.63 11.81
CA HIS A 207 9.99 9.74 12.29
C HIS A 207 9.24 11.08 12.18
N GLN A 208 8.64 11.36 11.02
CA GLN A 208 7.90 12.60 10.80
C GLN A 208 6.68 12.72 11.72
N ARG A 209 5.90 11.65 11.89
CA ARG A 209 4.72 11.63 12.76
C ARG A 209 5.07 11.83 14.22
N VAL A 210 6.07 11.08 14.70
CA VAL A 210 6.51 11.15 16.10
C VAL A 210 7.16 12.51 16.43
N ALA A 211 7.97 13.06 15.53
CA ALA A 211 8.54 14.40 15.69
C ALA A 211 7.46 15.48 15.88
N ARG A 212 6.31 15.36 15.21
CA ARG A 212 5.17 16.27 15.41
C ARG A 212 4.45 16.09 16.74
N MET A 213 4.55 14.90 17.36
CA MET A 213 3.94 14.63 18.66
C MET A 213 4.77 15.16 19.81
N LEU A 214 6.09 15.16 19.67
CA LEU A 214 7.05 15.47 20.72
C LEU A 214 6.79 16.82 21.44
N PRO A 215 6.50 17.95 20.76
CA PRO A 215 6.28 19.24 21.45
C PRO A 215 5.07 19.24 22.39
N ARG A 216 4.01 18.51 22.06
CA ARG A 216 2.82 18.43 22.92
C ARG A 216 3.03 17.46 24.08
N LEU A 217 3.76 16.34 23.88
CA LEU A 217 4.13 15.41 24.94
C LEU A 217 5.02 16.07 25.98
N ARG A 218 5.99 16.89 25.58
CA ARG A 218 6.83 17.67 26.51
C ARG A 218 6.01 18.67 27.31
N ARG A 219 5.04 19.34 26.65
CA ARG A 219 4.16 20.30 27.34
C ARG A 219 3.28 19.65 28.39
N SER A 220 2.75 18.45 28.13
CA SER A 220 1.92 17.71 29.11
C SER A 220 2.69 17.35 30.38
N LEU A 221 4.02 17.28 30.30
CA LEU A 221 4.92 17.01 31.45
C LEU A 221 5.52 18.28 32.06
N GLY A 222 5.05 19.48 31.67
CA GLY A 222 5.62 20.73 32.16
C GLY A 222 7.05 21.01 31.68
N GLN A 223 7.61 20.21 30.83
CA GLN A 223 8.90 20.40 30.20
C GLN A 223 8.78 21.50 29.15
N GLY A 224 9.20 22.70 29.47
CA GLY A 224 8.98 23.94 28.70
C GLY A 224 9.32 23.82 27.23
N GLY A 225 8.61 24.59 26.43
CA GLY A 225 8.50 24.48 24.98
C GLY A 225 9.82 24.49 24.23
N GLY A 226 10.11 23.41 23.56
CA GLY A 226 10.99 23.42 22.40
C GLY A 226 10.38 24.26 21.27
N PRO A 227 11.13 24.58 20.23
CA PRO A 227 10.70 25.47 19.17
C PRO A 227 9.34 25.05 18.58
N ARG A 228 8.45 26.01 18.40
CA ARG A 228 7.16 25.86 17.74
C ARG A 228 7.40 25.35 16.32
N ARG A 229 6.92 24.13 15.98
CA ARG A 229 7.03 23.46 14.67
C ARG A 229 8.45 23.44 14.11
N PRO A 230 9.00 22.30 13.72
CA PRO A 230 10.07 22.32 12.74
C PRO A 230 9.46 23.03 11.51
N ALA A 231 10.02 24.18 11.15
CA ALA A 231 9.67 24.82 9.89
C ALA A 231 9.82 23.77 8.79
N LEU A 232 8.84 23.67 7.89
CA LEU A 232 9.07 22.96 6.62
C LEU A 232 10.42 23.48 6.12
N ALA A 233 11.32 22.54 5.78
CA ALA A 233 12.65 22.90 5.35
C ALA A 233 12.58 24.03 4.31
N PRO A 234 13.33 25.11 4.43
CA PRO A 234 13.32 26.27 3.52
C PRO A 234 13.48 25.86 2.03
N ALA A 235 14.09 24.70 1.80
CA ALA A 235 14.28 24.10 0.49
C ALA A 235 12.98 23.87 -0.30
N VAL A 236 11.86 23.53 0.30
CA VAL A 236 10.59 23.32 -0.41
C VAL A 236 9.99 24.65 -0.88
N ALA A 237 10.20 25.74 -0.15
CA ALA A 237 9.75 27.08 -0.56
C ALA A 237 10.53 27.63 -1.79
N ALA A 238 11.80 27.24 -1.94
CA ALA A 238 12.64 27.68 -3.07
C ALA A 238 12.24 27.04 -4.42
N LEU A 239 11.39 26.01 -4.40
CA LEU A 239 10.93 25.28 -5.58
C LEU A 239 9.53 25.74 -6.07
N ARG A 240 8.96 26.75 -5.45
CA ARG A 240 7.60 27.21 -5.78
C ARG A 240 7.56 27.98 -7.10
N MET A 241 6.62 27.59 -7.93
CA MET A 241 6.16 28.35 -9.11
C MET A 241 4.67 28.66 -8.96
N ASP A 242 4.27 29.84 -9.37
CA ASP A 242 2.85 30.23 -9.45
C ASP A 242 2.50 30.44 -10.93
N VAL A 243 1.40 29.80 -11.38
CA VAL A 243 0.94 29.84 -12.78
C VAL A 243 -0.55 30.20 -12.79
N GLU A 244 -0.91 31.20 -13.58
CA GLU A 244 -2.30 31.57 -13.81
C GLU A 244 -2.79 30.91 -15.09
N LEU A 245 -3.91 30.18 -15.02
CA LEU A 245 -4.55 29.55 -16.17
C LEU A 245 -6.03 29.88 -16.24
N PRO A 246 -6.60 29.99 -17.45
CA PRO A 246 -8.04 30.07 -17.58
C PRO A 246 -8.69 28.80 -17.05
N ALA A 247 -9.84 28.95 -16.38
CA ALA A 247 -10.59 27.76 -15.91
C ALA A 247 -11.00 26.89 -17.09
N PRO A 248 -10.67 25.59 -17.09
CA PRO A 248 -10.89 24.72 -18.24
C PRO A 248 -12.38 24.46 -18.46
N THR A 249 -12.79 24.50 -19.72
CA THR A 249 -14.15 24.15 -20.14
C THR A 249 -14.08 23.12 -21.26
N PRO A 250 -14.56 21.85 -21.06
CA PRO A 250 -15.19 21.34 -19.84
C PRO A 250 -14.22 21.22 -18.64
N PRO A 251 -14.72 21.09 -17.40
CA PRO A 251 -13.87 20.91 -16.22
C PRO A 251 -12.93 19.72 -16.34
N GLN A 252 -11.66 19.92 -16.04
CA GLN A 252 -10.62 18.88 -15.98
C GLN A 252 -9.73 19.10 -14.77
N SER A 253 -8.93 18.10 -14.41
CA SER A 253 -8.00 18.22 -13.28
C SER A 253 -6.93 19.29 -13.55
N VAL A 254 -6.42 19.88 -12.48
CA VAL A 254 -5.40 20.93 -12.56
C VAL A 254 -4.10 20.44 -13.21
N GLU A 255 -3.75 19.18 -12.99
CA GLU A 255 -2.57 18.53 -13.59
C GLU A 255 -2.70 18.43 -15.10
N HIS A 256 -3.89 18.04 -15.59
CA HIS A 256 -4.16 17.98 -17.02
C HIS A 256 -4.19 19.35 -17.69
N ALA A 257 -4.74 20.35 -17.01
CA ALA A 257 -4.75 21.73 -17.51
C ALA A 257 -3.32 22.29 -17.62
N LEU A 258 -2.50 22.11 -16.57
CA LEU A 258 -1.11 22.56 -16.59
C LEU A 258 -0.28 21.80 -17.62
N ARG A 259 -0.48 20.48 -17.72
CA ARG A 259 0.15 19.65 -18.76
C ARG A 259 -0.16 20.20 -20.15
N ALA A 260 -1.43 20.44 -20.47
CA ALA A 260 -1.86 20.95 -21.77
C ALA A 260 -1.25 22.33 -22.06
N HIS A 261 -1.14 23.19 -21.05
CA HIS A 261 -0.56 24.53 -21.19
C HIS A 261 0.94 24.51 -21.46
N TRP A 262 1.69 23.57 -20.85
CA TRP A 262 3.14 23.51 -20.97
C TRP A 262 3.66 22.59 -22.07
N HIS A 263 2.82 21.67 -22.54
CA HIS A 263 3.23 20.68 -23.52
C HIS A 263 3.49 21.30 -24.90
N CYS A 264 4.72 21.14 -25.42
CA CYS A 264 5.06 21.47 -26.80
C CYS A 264 6.11 20.47 -27.30
N ALA A 265 6.41 20.49 -28.60
CA ALA A 265 7.34 19.55 -29.23
C ALA A 265 8.76 19.65 -28.64
N GLU A 266 9.21 20.86 -28.30
CA GLU A 266 10.54 21.12 -27.74
C GLU A 266 10.61 20.81 -26.23
N ALA A 267 9.46 20.76 -25.56
CA ALA A 267 9.37 20.52 -24.13
C ALA A 267 8.12 19.69 -23.78
N PRO A 268 8.09 18.40 -24.18
CA PRO A 268 6.96 17.52 -23.90
C PRO A 268 6.75 17.31 -22.41
N VAL A 269 5.47 17.32 -21.98
CA VAL A 269 5.04 17.14 -20.60
C VAL A 269 4.11 15.93 -20.51
N PHE A 270 4.36 15.07 -19.53
CA PHE A 270 3.55 13.88 -19.29
C PHE A 270 3.02 13.87 -17.86
N TYR A 271 1.80 13.35 -17.70
CA TYR A 271 1.25 13.00 -16.39
C TYR A 271 1.81 11.63 -15.99
N VAL A 272 2.46 11.58 -14.84
CA VAL A 272 3.27 10.43 -14.42
C VAL A 272 3.12 10.09 -12.93
N GLU A 273 2.10 10.64 -12.27
CA GLU A 273 1.90 10.44 -10.84
C GLU A 273 2.08 8.96 -10.43
N ASN A 274 3.07 8.69 -9.59
CA ASN A 274 3.40 7.36 -9.07
C ASN A 274 3.59 6.26 -10.16
N THR A 275 3.79 6.61 -11.43
CA THR A 275 3.89 5.63 -12.52
C THR A 275 5.28 5.53 -13.13
N LEU A 276 5.87 6.61 -13.63
CA LEU A 276 7.12 6.57 -14.39
C LEU A 276 8.31 6.00 -13.59
N VAL A 277 8.60 6.57 -12.41
CA VAL A 277 9.75 6.13 -11.60
C VAL A 277 9.57 4.69 -11.15
N ASN A 278 8.34 4.34 -10.72
CA ASN A 278 7.99 2.97 -10.38
C ASN A 278 8.16 2.02 -11.57
N ALA A 279 7.75 2.42 -12.78
CA ALA A 279 7.88 1.58 -13.97
C ALA A 279 9.34 1.37 -14.38
N LEU A 280 10.17 2.42 -14.39
CA LEU A 280 11.59 2.30 -14.69
C LEU A 280 12.30 1.37 -13.68
N PHE A 281 12.00 1.53 -12.38
CA PHE A 281 12.47 0.63 -11.34
C PHE A 281 11.98 -0.80 -11.56
N GLY A 282 10.69 -0.98 -11.81
CA GLY A 282 10.06 -2.29 -12.00
C GLY A 282 10.64 -3.04 -13.19
N LEU A 283 10.87 -2.36 -14.31
CA LEU A 283 11.48 -2.93 -15.51
C LEU A 283 12.96 -3.30 -15.28
N LEU A 284 13.75 -2.42 -14.65
CA LEU A 284 15.15 -2.72 -14.35
C LEU A 284 15.29 -3.85 -13.32
N CYS A 285 14.48 -3.83 -12.27
CA CYS A 285 14.59 -4.76 -11.15
C CYS A 285 13.62 -5.95 -11.26
N TRP A 286 13.09 -6.23 -12.44
CA TRP A 286 12.12 -7.32 -12.66
C TRP A 286 12.55 -8.66 -12.07
N PRO A 287 13.81 -9.16 -12.29
CA PRO A 287 14.26 -10.42 -11.73
C PRO A 287 14.29 -10.44 -10.20
N ALA A 288 14.61 -9.30 -9.57
CA ALA A 288 14.63 -9.19 -8.13
C ALA A 288 13.20 -9.20 -7.55
N ILE A 289 12.27 -8.49 -8.21
CA ILE A 289 10.86 -8.41 -7.78
C ILE A 289 10.21 -9.79 -7.87
N PHE A 290 10.41 -10.50 -8.99
CA PHE A 290 9.80 -11.81 -9.26
C PHE A 290 10.67 -13.00 -8.84
N ALA A 291 11.65 -12.80 -7.97
CA ALA A 291 12.48 -13.88 -7.43
C ALA A 291 11.63 -14.90 -6.66
N PRO A 292 11.81 -16.21 -6.91
CA PRO A 292 11.03 -17.28 -6.27
C PRO A 292 11.50 -17.54 -4.83
N LEU A 293 11.17 -16.65 -3.92
CA LEU A 293 11.52 -16.77 -2.51
C LEU A 293 10.37 -17.38 -1.68
N PRO A 294 10.66 -18.09 -0.59
CA PRO A 294 9.62 -18.64 0.28
C PRO A 294 8.64 -17.57 0.77
N GLY A 295 7.33 -17.79 0.56
CA GLY A 295 6.28 -16.84 0.93
C GLY A 295 6.10 -15.64 0.00
N ALA A 296 6.86 -15.55 -1.09
CA ALA A 296 6.68 -14.52 -2.10
C ALA A 296 5.58 -14.87 -3.11
N PHE A 297 5.54 -16.11 -3.57
CA PHE A 297 4.56 -16.59 -4.53
C PHE A 297 3.90 -17.87 -4.04
N PHE A 298 2.59 -17.99 -4.25
CA PHE A 298 1.76 -19.11 -3.84
C PHE A 298 1.22 -19.89 -5.04
N HIS A 299 0.92 -19.18 -6.11
CA HIS A 299 0.33 -19.73 -7.33
C HIS A 299 0.77 -18.93 -8.56
N PRO A 300 0.61 -19.48 -9.80
CA PRO A 300 1.09 -18.82 -11.02
C PRO A 300 0.30 -17.57 -11.45
N PHE A 301 -0.82 -17.24 -10.78
CA PHE A 301 -1.70 -16.11 -11.11
C PHE A 301 -1.56 -14.96 -10.11
N GLN A 302 -0.33 -14.62 -9.77
CA GLN A 302 -0.01 -13.54 -8.83
C GLN A 302 0.59 -12.35 -9.57
N SER A 303 0.02 -11.16 -9.41
CA SER A 303 0.50 -9.93 -10.04
C SER A 303 1.81 -9.39 -9.47
N GLY A 304 2.26 -9.95 -8.36
CA GLY A 304 3.51 -9.58 -7.69
C GLY A 304 3.73 -10.37 -6.40
N PRO A 305 4.90 -10.21 -5.77
CA PRO A 305 5.24 -10.97 -4.56
C PRO A 305 4.35 -10.55 -3.38
N ALA A 306 3.85 -11.55 -2.64
CA ALA A 306 2.98 -11.33 -1.48
C ALA A 306 3.71 -10.63 -0.31
N ASP A 307 5.03 -10.72 -0.28
CA ASP A 307 5.90 -10.08 0.70
C ASP A 307 6.37 -8.66 0.30
N LEU A 308 5.82 -8.07 -0.77
CA LEU A 308 6.21 -6.74 -1.26
C LEU A 308 6.17 -5.65 -0.17
N GLY A 309 5.20 -5.72 0.74
CA GLY A 309 5.07 -4.80 1.88
C GLY A 309 5.72 -5.31 3.16
N ALA A 310 6.56 -6.34 3.10
CA ALA A 310 7.28 -6.85 4.27
C ALA A 310 8.52 -6.00 4.56
N PRO A 311 8.86 -5.74 5.83
CA PRO A 311 10.03 -4.93 6.19
C PRO A 311 11.35 -5.52 5.69
N ASP A 312 11.42 -6.84 5.50
CA ASP A 312 12.59 -7.58 5.05
C ASP A 312 12.59 -7.85 3.52
N PHE A 313 11.63 -7.31 2.78
CA PHE A 313 11.49 -7.52 1.32
C PHE A 313 12.79 -7.25 0.55
N VAL A 314 13.38 -6.09 0.81
CA VAL A 314 14.63 -5.67 0.14
C VAL A 314 15.81 -6.51 0.62
N ALA A 315 15.96 -6.71 1.93
CA ALA A 315 17.06 -7.46 2.51
C ALA A 315 17.13 -8.90 1.99
N ARG A 316 15.97 -9.55 1.81
CA ARG A 316 15.88 -10.91 1.25
C ARG A 316 16.31 -10.99 -0.22
N ARG A 317 16.33 -9.87 -0.93
CA ARG A 317 16.64 -9.76 -2.37
C ARG A 317 17.86 -8.87 -2.64
N GLN A 318 18.61 -8.49 -1.62
CA GLN A 318 19.66 -7.48 -1.71
C GLN A 318 20.61 -7.71 -2.88
N ALA A 319 21.20 -8.91 -2.98
CA ALA A 319 22.14 -9.23 -4.04
C ALA A 319 21.51 -9.12 -5.46
N LEU A 320 20.23 -9.42 -5.61
CA LEU A 320 19.52 -9.29 -6.88
C LEU A 320 19.26 -7.82 -7.24
N PHE A 321 18.88 -7.01 -6.25
CA PHE A 321 18.74 -5.55 -6.46
C PHE A 321 20.08 -4.92 -6.78
N ASP A 322 21.14 -5.27 -6.06
CA ASP A 322 22.49 -4.75 -6.32
C ASP A 322 22.97 -5.08 -7.75
N ALA A 323 22.72 -6.32 -8.22
CA ALA A 323 23.04 -6.72 -9.59
C ALA A 323 22.24 -5.92 -10.63
N CYS A 324 20.96 -5.66 -10.41
CA CYS A 324 20.14 -4.83 -11.30
C CYS A 324 20.62 -3.37 -11.31
N LEU A 325 20.93 -2.80 -10.15
CA LEU A 325 21.37 -1.41 -10.04
C LEU A 325 22.77 -1.18 -10.58
N ALA A 326 23.64 -2.20 -10.57
CA ALA A 326 24.97 -2.13 -11.18
C ALA A 326 24.90 -1.77 -12.67
N GLU A 327 23.81 -2.11 -13.37
CA GLU A 327 23.61 -1.76 -14.77
C GLU A 327 23.51 -0.24 -15.02
N LEU A 328 23.18 0.55 -13.99
CA LEU A 328 23.17 2.02 -14.08
C LEU A 328 24.59 2.58 -14.26
N HIS A 329 25.60 1.90 -13.71
CA HIS A 329 26.99 2.37 -13.75
C HIS A 329 27.69 2.05 -15.09
N ASP A 330 27.31 0.94 -15.73
CA ASP A 330 27.91 0.50 -17.00
C ASP A 330 27.05 0.83 -18.23
N GLY A 331 25.88 1.44 -18.03
CA GLY A 331 24.99 1.90 -19.09
C GLY A 331 24.06 0.84 -19.69
N ARG A 332 24.16 -0.43 -19.27
CA ARG A 332 23.32 -1.54 -19.78
C ARG A 332 21.84 -1.36 -19.44
N TYR A 333 21.51 -0.66 -18.36
CA TYR A 333 20.14 -0.43 -17.90
C TYR A 333 19.18 0.01 -19.01
N ARG A 334 19.66 0.80 -19.99
CA ARG A 334 18.82 1.29 -21.10
C ARG A 334 18.31 0.14 -21.96
N ALA A 335 19.25 -0.71 -22.41
CA ALA A 335 18.90 -1.88 -23.20
C ALA A 335 18.02 -2.86 -22.39
N THR A 336 18.36 -3.10 -21.13
CA THR A 336 17.60 -3.97 -20.23
C THR A 336 16.16 -3.48 -20.04
N ILE A 337 15.97 -2.18 -19.79
CA ILE A 337 14.61 -1.61 -19.59
C ILE A 337 13.79 -1.70 -20.88
N LEU A 338 14.37 -1.35 -22.04
CA LEU A 338 13.68 -1.43 -23.33
C LEU A 338 13.33 -2.86 -23.69
N GLN A 339 14.27 -3.79 -23.57
CA GLN A 339 14.02 -5.21 -23.82
C GLN A 339 12.85 -5.73 -22.91
N ARG A 340 12.89 -5.42 -21.62
CA ARG A 340 11.82 -5.86 -20.70
C ARG A 340 10.49 -5.17 -20.94
N PHE A 341 10.50 -3.91 -21.39
CA PHE A 341 9.29 -3.23 -21.81
C PHE A 341 8.58 -4.00 -22.94
N GLU A 342 9.32 -4.49 -23.92
CA GLU A 342 8.78 -5.28 -25.02
C GLU A 342 8.36 -6.70 -24.58
N GLU A 343 9.27 -7.43 -23.92
CA GLU A 343 9.05 -8.83 -23.52
C GLU A 343 7.92 -8.99 -22.49
N LYS A 344 7.82 -8.06 -21.53
CA LYS A 344 6.88 -8.11 -20.40
C LYS A 344 5.61 -7.31 -20.62
N HIS A 345 5.44 -6.69 -21.80
CA HIS A 345 4.28 -5.85 -22.09
C HIS A 345 2.96 -6.55 -21.75
N GLY A 346 2.10 -5.90 -20.95
CA GLY A 346 0.83 -6.44 -20.49
C GLY A 346 0.92 -7.46 -19.34
N THR A 347 2.14 -7.89 -18.93
CA THR A 347 2.32 -8.76 -17.77
C THR A 347 2.02 -8.00 -16.48
N GLN A 348 1.17 -8.56 -15.63
CA GLN A 348 0.81 -7.95 -14.35
C GLN A 348 2.05 -7.66 -13.50
N SER A 349 2.14 -6.45 -12.98
CA SER A 349 3.27 -6.00 -12.16
C SER A 349 2.81 -4.99 -11.10
N PRO A 350 3.34 -5.06 -9.88
CA PRO A 350 3.03 -4.07 -8.85
C PRO A 350 3.69 -2.72 -9.10
N PHE A 351 4.62 -2.61 -10.07
CA PHE A 351 5.38 -1.40 -10.36
C PHE A 351 5.07 -0.78 -11.71
N VAL A 352 4.60 -1.57 -12.69
CA VAL A 352 4.41 -1.10 -14.06
C VAL A 352 2.92 -0.98 -14.39
N ALA A 353 2.45 0.25 -14.50
CA ALA A 353 1.13 0.57 -15.02
C ALA A 353 1.23 0.74 -16.55
N TRP A 354 0.99 -0.34 -17.30
CA TRP A 354 1.21 -0.38 -18.75
C TRP A 354 0.44 0.70 -19.52
N GLY A 355 -0.77 1.05 -19.08
CA GLY A 355 -1.58 2.11 -19.73
C GLY A 355 -1.03 3.52 -19.53
N ALA A 356 -0.11 3.73 -18.58
CA ALA A 356 0.52 5.02 -18.30
C ALA A 356 1.95 5.13 -18.86
N LEU A 357 2.51 4.05 -19.42
CA LEU A 357 3.89 4.02 -19.91
C LEU A 357 3.90 3.81 -21.44
N SER A 358 3.99 4.90 -22.21
CA SER A 358 4.18 4.83 -23.65
C SER A 358 5.65 4.64 -24.02
N ALA A 359 5.93 4.10 -25.22
CA ALA A 359 7.27 3.98 -25.75
C ALA A 359 7.97 5.34 -25.88
N GLU A 360 7.23 6.40 -26.25
CA GLU A 360 7.73 7.77 -26.32
C GLU A 360 8.18 8.28 -24.95
N LEU A 361 7.33 8.13 -23.92
CA LEU A 361 7.65 8.53 -22.53
C LEU A 361 8.88 7.78 -22.02
N LEU A 362 8.96 6.48 -22.30
CA LEU A 362 10.09 5.65 -21.91
C LEU A 362 11.38 6.11 -22.59
N ALA A 363 11.36 6.36 -23.89
CA ALA A 363 12.53 6.81 -24.65
C ALA A 363 13.04 8.18 -24.13
N LEU A 364 12.13 9.12 -23.91
CA LEU A 364 12.47 10.46 -23.34
C LEU A 364 13.03 10.34 -21.93
N ALA A 365 12.45 9.50 -21.08
CA ALA A 365 12.94 9.29 -19.72
C ALA A 365 14.36 8.71 -19.71
N LEU A 366 14.62 7.70 -20.54
CA LEU A 366 15.96 7.08 -20.64
C LEU A 366 17.00 8.01 -21.28
N ASP A 367 16.60 8.93 -22.14
CA ASP A 367 17.48 9.91 -22.73
C ASP A 367 17.78 11.10 -21.81
N CYS A 368 16.75 11.63 -21.13
CA CYS A 368 16.84 12.89 -20.40
C CYS A 368 17.19 12.73 -18.91
N ILE A 369 16.84 11.60 -18.28
CA ILE A 369 17.12 11.38 -16.85
C ILE A 369 18.51 10.76 -16.70
N PRO A 370 19.46 11.42 -16.03
CA PRO A 370 20.79 10.86 -15.79
C PRO A 370 20.73 9.57 -14.96
N PRO A 371 21.60 8.58 -15.22
CA PRO A 371 21.64 7.33 -14.43
C PRO A 371 21.88 7.58 -12.94
N ALA A 372 22.67 8.58 -12.58
CA ALA A 372 22.88 8.96 -11.19
C ALA A 372 21.59 9.45 -10.48
N HIS A 373 20.64 10.06 -11.21
CA HIS A 373 19.34 10.43 -10.66
C HIS A 373 18.42 9.23 -10.53
N LEU A 374 18.44 8.30 -11.51
CA LEU A 374 17.72 7.03 -11.42
C LEU A 374 18.20 6.21 -10.22
N GLU A 375 19.51 6.11 -10.01
CA GLU A 375 20.10 5.42 -8.87
C GLU A 375 19.58 5.98 -7.54
N ARG A 376 19.58 7.31 -7.38
CA ARG A 376 19.06 7.97 -6.17
C ARG A 376 17.56 7.71 -5.97
N LEU A 377 16.77 7.83 -7.04
CA LEU A 377 15.33 7.55 -6.99
C LEU A 377 15.06 6.09 -6.60
N PHE A 378 15.77 5.14 -7.16
CA PHE A 378 15.63 3.71 -6.89
C PHE A 378 16.14 3.35 -5.49
N ALA A 379 17.25 3.95 -5.06
CA ALA A 379 17.74 3.79 -3.68
C ALA A 379 16.71 4.27 -2.65
N ARG A 380 15.99 5.38 -2.95
CA ARG A 380 14.89 5.82 -2.10
C ARG A 380 13.72 4.83 -2.09
N LEU A 381 13.31 4.30 -3.24
CA LEU A 381 12.27 3.28 -3.31
C LEU A 381 12.63 2.06 -2.45
N LEU A 382 13.88 1.61 -2.53
CA LEU A 382 14.38 0.45 -1.78
C LEU A 382 14.49 0.65 -0.27
N ARG A 383 14.57 1.92 0.23
CA ARG A 383 14.53 2.16 1.68
C ARG A 383 13.22 1.74 2.34
N ASP A 384 12.11 1.96 1.64
CA ASP A 384 10.76 1.56 2.07
C ASP A 384 9.87 1.50 0.84
N VAL A 385 9.79 0.32 0.24
CA VAL A 385 9.05 0.10 -1.01
C VAL A 385 7.58 0.47 -0.85
N GLN A 386 6.98 0.19 0.30
CA GLN A 386 5.56 0.46 0.53
C GLN A 386 5.27 1.96 0.64
N ALA A 387 6.06 2.69 1.41
CA ALA A 387 5.85 4.11 1.66
C ALA A 387 6.29 4.98 0.47
N ASN A 388 7.37 4.59 -0.24
CA ASN A 388 8.00 5.43 -1.26
C ASN A 388 7.48 5.19 -2.69
N ARG A 389 6.57 4.23 -2.90
CA ARG A 389 5.88 4.06 -4.20
C ARG A 389 4.82 5.11 -4.47
N THR A 390 4.49 5.95 -3.49
CA THR A 390 3.49 7.01 -3.57
C THR A 390 4.08 8.35 -3.15
N GLY A 391 3.47 9.43 -3.62
CA GLY A 391 3.91 10.79 -3.33
C GLY A 391 4.99 11.31 -4.28
N LEU A 392 5.23 10.60 -5.37
CA LEU A 392 6.03 11.09 -6.49
C LEU A 392 5.27 12.21 -7.22
N PRO A 393 5.98 13.22 -7.77
CA PRO A 393 5.36 14.34 -8.46
C PRO A 393 4.44 13.95 -9.62
N ASP A 394 3.44 14.79 -9.87
CA ASP A 394 2.35 14.54 -10.82
C ASP A 394 2.81 14.53 -12.27
N LEU A 395 3.70 15.47 -12.65
CA LEU A 395 4.16 15.66 -14.03
C LEU A 395 5.67 15.48 -14.14
N VAL A 396 6.10 15.12 -15.35
CA VAL A 396 7.47 15.25 -15.80
C VAL A 396 7.50 16.11 -17.07
N ARG A 397 8.42 17.07 -17.12
CA ARG A 397 8.71 17.88 -18.30
C ARG A 397 10.11 17.55 -18.81
N PHE A 398 10.25 17.34 -20.10
CA PHE A 398 11.54 17.04 -20.74
C PHE A 398 11.98 18.18 -21.66
N TRP A 399 13.30 18.28 -21.88
CA TRP A 399 13.93 19.17 -22.86
C TRP A 399 14.97 18.38 -23.63
N PRO A 400 14.58 17.50 -24.57
CA PRO A 400 15.49 16.61 -25.27
C PRO A 400 16.55 17.35 -26.12
N GLY A 401 16.23 18.55 -26.60
CA GLY A 401 17.15 19.37 -27.37
C GLY A 401 18.24 20.09 -26.58
N ARG A 402 18.23 20.04 -25.24
CA ARG A 402 19.29 20.64 -24.42
C ARG A 402 20.57 19.80 -24.45
N PRO A 403 21.77 20.42 -24.40
CA PRO A 403 23.02 19.70 -24.43
C PRO A 403 23.23 18.81 -23.21
N PRO A 404 24.04 17.74 -23.31
CA PRO A 404 24.45 16.93 -22.17
C PRO A 404 25.09 17.81 -21.07
N GLY A 405 24.74 17.55 -19.81
CA GLY A 405 25.18 18.33 -18.65
C GLY A 405 24.25 19.48 -18.28
N ALA A 406 23.34 19.92 -19.15
CA ALA A 406 22.24 20.80 -18.78
C ALA A 406 21.09 20.01 -18.14
N GLU A 407 20.20 20.72 -17.44
CA GLU A 407 18.95 20.16 -16.92
C GLU A 407 18.02 19.82 -18.10
N ARG A 408 17.82 18.52 -18.36
CA ARG A 408 17.04 18.00 -19.49
C ARG A 408 15.66 17.49 -19.09
N TYR A 409 15.35 17.48 -17.80
CA TYR A 409 14.02 17.15 -17.27
C TYR A 409 13.78 17.88 -15.96
N ALA A 410 12.51 17.98 -15.55
CA ALA A 410 12.09 18.36 -14.21
C ALA A 410 10.84 17.58 -13.80
N LEU A 411 10.79 17.18 -12.55
CA LEU A 411 9.59 16.65 -11.93
C LEU A 411 8.76 17.81 -11.38
N VAL A 412 7.45 17.76 -11.53
CA VAL A 412 6.55 18.86 -11.13
C VAL A 412 5.39 18.33 -10.31
N GLU A 413 5.32 18.76 -9.07
CA GLU A 413 4.16 18.58 -8.20
C GLU A 413 3.18 19.72 -8.45
N VAL A 414 1.91 19.43 -8.71
CA VAL A 414 0.88 20.40 -9.05
C VAL A 414 -0.07 20.60 -7.89
N LYS A 415 -0.45 21.85 -7.63
CA LYS A 415 -1.39 22.20 -6.57
C LYS A 415 -2.48 23.11 -7.11
N ALA A 416 -3.73 22.70 -6.91
CA ALA A 416 -4.90 23.52 -7.13
C ALA A 416 -5.03 24.62 -6.06
N PRO A 417 -5.86 25.64 -6.26
CA PRO A 417 -6.13 26.65 -5.25
C PRO A 417 -6.62 26.02 -3.94
N GLY A 418 -5.92 26.30 -2.85
CA GLY A 418 -6.25 25.77 -1.51
C GLY A 418 -5.65 24.41 -1.16
N ASP A 419 -5.05 23.70 -2.12
CA ASP A 419 -4.41 22.41 -1.87
C ASP A 419 -3.15 22.54 -1.01
N LYS A 420 -2.90 21.47 -0.22
CA LYS A 420 -1.71 21.35 0.62
C LYS A 420 -0.90 20.13 0.21
N LEU A 421 0.40 20.24 0.33
CA LEU A 421 1.29 19.11 0.16
C LEU A 421 1.01 18.04 1.22
N GLN A 422 0.88 16.80 0.78
CA GLN A 422 0.78 15.63 1.65
C GLN A 422 2.15 15.26 2.23
N ASP A 423 2.16 14.52 3.32
CA ASP A 423 3.39 14.15 4.01
C ASP A 423 4.37 13.33 3.16
N ASN A 424 3.86 12.41 2.33
CA ASN A 424 4.68 11.64 1.39
C ASN A 424 5.25 12.53 0.26
N GLN A 425 4.47 13.47 -0.26
CA GLN A 425 4.93 14.47 -1.24
C GLN A 425 6.04 15.35 -0.66
N ILE A 426 5.86 15.85 0.56
CA ILE A 426 6.88 16.64 1.27
C ILE A 426 8.19 15.84 1.39
N ARG A 427 8.11 14.56 1.77
CA ARG A 427 9.31 13.70 1.90
C ARG A 427 10.00 13.49 0.55
N TRP A 428 9.24 13.27 -0.53
CA TRP A 428 9.82 13.11 -1.87
C TRP A 428 10.46 14.41 -2.36
N LEU A 429 9.78 15.55 -2.25
CA LEU A 429 10.30 16.85 -2.65
C LEU A 429 11.60 17.20 -1.89
N ALA A 430 11.59 17.03 -0.56
CA ALA A 430 12.77 17.26 0.27
C ALA A 430 13.94 16.35 -0.13
N TYR A 431 13.68 15.09 -0.43
CA TYR A 431 14.69 14.16 -0.90
C TYR A 431 15.24 14.55 -2.27
N CYS A 432 14.39 14.88 -3.23
CA CYS A 432 14.82 15.30 -4.57
C CYS A 432 15.75 16.52 -4.49
N VAL A 433 15.39 17.53 -3.70
CA VAL A 433 16.23 18.71 -3.48
C VAL A 433 17.58 18.34 -2.87
N ALA A 434 17.57 17.54 -1.81
CA ALA A 434 18.80 17.12 -1.12
C ALA A 434 19.73 16.29 -2.02
N GLN A 435 19.18 15.62 -3.03
CA GLN A 435 19.91 14.81 -3.98
C GLN A 435 20.21 15.52 -5.32
N GLY A 436 19.86 16.81 -5.45
CA GLY A 436 20.05 17.56 -6.70
C GLY A 436 19.20 17.05 -7.87
N ILE A 437 18.08 16.38 -7.60
CA ILE A 437 17.11 15.94 -8.60
C ILE A 437 16.21 17.14 -8.92
N PRO A 438 16.07 17.55 -10.20
CA PRO A 438 15.24 18.71 -10.56
C PRO A 438 13.77 18.47 -10.20
N VAL A 439 13.23 19.27 -9.27
CA VAL A 439 11.84 19.18 -8.84
C VAL A 439 11.27 20.53 -8.51
N GLN A 440 10.00 20.76 -8.82
CA GLN A 440 9.28 22.00 -8.64
C GLN A 440 7.90 21.74 -8.05
N VAL A 441 7.35 22.75 -7.36
CA VAL A 441 5.94 22.76 -6.91
C VAL A 441 5.23 23.90 -7.63
N CYS A 442 4.30 23.54 -8.50
CA CYS A 442 3.52 24.49 -9.29
C CYS A 442 2.15 24.72 -8.67
N HIS A 443 1.90 25.94 -8.20
CA HIS A 443 0.59 26.37 -7.73
C HIS A 443 -0.17 27.01 -8.88
N VAL A 444 -1.25 26.38 -9.30
CA VAL A 444 -2.12 26.90 -10.35
C VAL A 444 -3.20 27.76 -9.73
N GLN A 445 -3.43 28.92 -10.31
CA GLN A 445 -4.55 29.80 -10.00
C GLN A 445 -5.44 29.93 -11.22
N TRP A 446 -6.76 29.83 -11.01
CA TRP A 446 -7.70 30.04 -12.09
C TRP A 446 -7.97 31.55 -12.26
N CYS A 447 -7.61 32.12 -13.41
CA CYS A 447 -8.14 33.42 -13.80
C CYS A 447 -9.54 33.24 -14.38
N GLY A 448 -10.38 34.25 -14.21
CA GLY A 448 -11.75 34.26 -14.76
C GLY A 448 -11.76 34.00 -16.27
N PRO A 449 -12.93 33.69 -16.86
CA PRO A 449 -13.01 33.47 -18.29
C PRO A 449 -12.46 34.71 -19.02
N ALA A 450 -11.54 34.44 -19.96
CA ALA A 450 -10.99 35.47 -20.83
C ALA A 450 -12.09 36.09 -21.71
#